data_80de6ab04c87ac9e6463318b0b8da821
#
_entry.id   80de6ab04c87ac9e6463318b0b8da821
#
_cell.length_a   1.000
_cell.length_b   1.000
_cell.length_c   1.000
_cell.angle_alpha   90.00
_cell.angle_beta   90.00
_cell.angle_gamma   90.00
#
_symmetry.space_group_name_H-M   'P 1'
#
loop_
_entity.id
_entity.type
_entity.pdbx_description
1 polymer ?
#
loop_
_entity_poly.entity_id
_entity_poly.type
_entity_poly.pdbx_seq_one_letter_code
_entity_poly.pdbx_strand_id
1 'polypeptide(L)'
;MTSFNSQCGQDLFIVTALKKKRSGTFLEIGSHDPIRINNTFLLETTFGWRGVMVEYDQSYLQSYIAKRPNSHHVMQDATQVDYIAEFQKANMPTSIDYLQIDLDVDNRSTLDTLIRLDQTVFDTYTFATVTFEHDVYRGNYFDTRKISREIFAKRGYVCVFQDVDGGGGPFEDWYVHPSLIDMTHVQTFKSDSERNYIGDIKAKLSTYL
;
A
#
# COMPACT_ATOMS: atom_id res chain seq x y z
N MET A 1 -23.93 -0.35 -3.91
CA MET A 1 -22.77 0.55 -3.75
C MET A 1 -21.60 -0.28 -3.23
N THR A 2 -20.42 -0.15 -3.81
CA THR A 2 -19.21 -0.82 -3.33
C THR A 2 -18.84 -0.25 -1.95
N SER A 3 -18.77 -1.10 -0.93
CA SER A 3 -18.34 -0.69 0.41
C SER A 3 -16.82 -0.75 0.46
N PHE A 4 -16.16 0.34 0.76
CA PHE A 4 -14.71 0.41 0.95
C PHE A 4 -14.37 -0.05 2.37
N ASN A 5 -13.29 -0.83 2.53
CA ASN A 5 -12.92 -1.50 3.77
C ASN A 5 -11.71 -0.89 4.45
N SER A 6 -10.89 -0.14 3.70
CA SER A 6 -9.67 0.46 4.21
C SER A 6 -9.93 1.51 5.29
N GLN A 7 -8.93 1.79 6.12
CA GLN A 7 -9.02 2.77 7.21
C GLN A 7 -9.34 4.18 6.69
N CYS A 8 -8.63 4.62 5.67
CA CYS A 8 -8.68 5.99 5.17
C CYS A 8 -8.99 6.12 3.68
N GLY A 9 -9.39 5.06 2.97
CA GLY A 9 -9.73 5.10 1.55
C GLY A 9 -8.56 4.74 0.63
N GLN A 10 -7.59 3.99 1.15
CA GLN A 10 -6.49 3.45 0.35
C GLN A 10 -7.04 2.56 -0.78
N ASP A 11 -7.99 1.68 -0.49
CA ASP A 11 -8.68 0.86 -1.50
C ASP A 11 -9.44 1.70 -2.55
N LEU A 12 -10.08 2.80 -2.15
CA LEU A 12 -10.70 3.76 -3.09
C LEU A 12 -9.65 4.39 -4.01
N PHE A 13 -8.48 4.79 -3.46
CA PHE A 13 -7.38 5.31 -4.25
C PHE A 13 -6.91 4.30 -5.30
N ILE A 14 -6.65 3.05 -4.89
CA ILE A 14 -6.19 2.00 -5.79
C ILE A 14 -7.21 1.72 -6.90
N VAL A 15 -8.49 1.56 -6.53
CA VAL A 15 -9.58 1.31 -7.49
C VAL A 15 -9.70 2.45 -8.50
N THR A 16 -9.56 3.70 -8.04
CA THR A 16 -9.61 4.88 -8.92
C THR A 16 -8.38 4.96 -9.80
N ALA A 17 -7.18 4.91 -9.22
CA ALA A 17 -5.92 5.08 -9.93
C ALA A 17 -5.73 4.02 -11.04
N LEU A 18 -6.16 2.79 -10.78
CA LEU A 18 -6.08 1.66 -11.72
C LEU A 18 -7.38 1.43 -12.50
N LYS A 19 -8.29 2.42 -12.54
CA LYS A 19 -9.50 2.40 -13.38
C LYS A 19 -10.33 1.12 -13.19
N LYS A 20 -10.56 0.72 -11.93
CA LYS A 20 -11.30 -0.47 -11.55
C LYS A 20 -10.71 -1.77 -12.13
N LYS A 21 -9.40 -1.86 -12.24
CA LYS A 21 -8.69 -3.04 -12.74
C LYS A 21 -9.16 -4.29 -12.01
N ARG A 22 -9.43 -5.36 -12.77
CA ARG A 22 -9.72 -6.69 -12.26
C ARG A 22 -8.50 -7.58 -12.35
N SER A 23 -8.46 -8.62 -11.50
CA SER A 23 -7.39 -9.63 -11.47
C SER A 23 -5.99 -9.02 -11.31
N GLY A 24 -5.88 -7.96 -10.50
CA GLY A 24 -4.62 -7.34 -10.16
C GLY A 24 -3.84 -8.12 -9.12
N THR A 25 -2.67 -7.58 -8.75
CA THR A 25 -1.77 -8.19 -7.77
C THR A 25 -1.33 -7.17 -6.72
N PHE A 26 -1.05 -7.66 -5.49
CA PHE A 26 -0.59 -6.79 -4.41
C PHE A 26 0.47 -7.43 -3.50
N LEU A 27 1.23 -6.59 -2.82
CA LEU A 27 2.00 -6.90 -1.62
C LEU A 27 1.45 -6.04 -0.49
N GLU A 28 0.91 -6.67 0.55
CA GLU A 28 0.40 -6.03 1.76
C GLU A 28 1.28 -6.40 2.94
N ILE A 29 1.94 -5.40 3.51
CA ILE A 29 2.87 -5.57 4.65
C ILE A 29 2.27 -4.89 5.87
N GLY A 30 2.03 -5.66 6.95
CA GLY A 30 1.22 -5.28 8.09
C GLY A 30 -0.26 -5.51 7.82
N SER A 31 -0.62 -6.75 7.45
CA SER A 31 -1.98 -7.07 6.97
C SER A 31 -3.05 -7.06 8.07
N HIS A 32 -2.67 -7.28 9.33
CA HIS A 32 -3.54 -7.26 10.53
C HIS A 32 -4.86 -8.04 10.34
N ASP A 33 -6.03 -7.46 10.65
CA ASP A 33 -7.33 -8.11 10.47
C ASP A 33 -7.61 -8.36 8.97
N PRO A 34 -8.02 -9.59 8.54
CA PRO A 34 -8.21 -9.92 7.13
C PRO A 34 -9.35 -9.17 6.43
N ILE A 35 -10.25 -8.53 7.17
CA ILE A 35 -11.44 -7.86 6.65
C ILE A 35 -11.53 -6.42 7.10
N ARG A 36 -11.48 -6.19 8.43
CA ARG A 36 -11.78 -4.90 9.03
C ARG A 36 -10.59 -3.96 8.86
N ILE A 37 -10.83 -2.78 8.33
CA ILE A 37 -9.80 -1.75 8.02
C ILE A 37 -8.63 -2.30 7.17
N ASN A 38 -8.89 -3.35 6.37
CA ASN A 38 -7.88 -3.98 5.54
C ASN A 38 -7.90 -3.37 4.13
N ASN A 39 -6.73 -2.97 3.65
CA ASN A 39 -6.58 -2.19 2.42
C ASN A 39 -6.75 -3.02 1.14
N THR A 40 -6.61 -4.34 1.21
CA THR A 40 -6.66 -5.24 0.06
C THR A 40 -7.87 -6.18 0.05
N PHE A 41 -8.68 -6.20 1.11
CA PHE A 41 -9.85 -7.08 1.20
C PHE A 41 -10.84 -6.85 0.05
N LEU A 42 -11.19 -5.58 -0.22
CA LEU A 42 -12.07 -5.23 -1.34
C LEU A 42 -11.48 -5.64 -2.68
N LEU A 43 -10.17 -5.43 -2.86
CA LEU A 43 -9.45 -5.76 -4.09
C LEU A 43 -9.51 -7.27 -4.38
N GLU A 44 -9.28 -8.11 -3.37
CA GLU A 44 -9.39 -9.55 -3.51
C GLU A 44 -10.83 -10.01 -3.74
N THR A 45 -11.78 -9.60 -2.89
CA THR A 45 -13.13 -10.16 -2.88
C THR A 45 -14.04 -9.64 -4.00
N THR A 46 -13.88 -8.36 -4.39
CA THR A 46 -14.74 -7.72 -5.38
C THR A 46 -14.09 -7.67 -6.77
N PHE A 47 -12.79 -7.41 -6.83
CA PHE A 47 -12.08 -7.23 -8.09
C PHE A 47 -11.27 -8.48 -8.51
N GLY A 48 -11.25 -9.53 -7.68
CA GLY A 48 -10.60 -10.81 -8.00
C GLY A 48 -9.07 -10.71 -7.99
N TRP A 49 -8.49 -9.82 -7.17
CA TRP A 49 -7.05 -9.69 -7.03
C TRP A 49 -6.49 -10.84 -6.21
N ARG A 50 -5.18 -11.02 -6.28
CA ARG A 50 -4.40 -11.94 -5.46
C ARG A 50 -3.10 -11.27 -5.05
N GLY A 51 -2.50 -11.72 -3.95
CA GLY A 51 -1.28 -11.08 -3.51
C GLY A 51 -0.49 -11.88 -2.49
N VAL A 52 0.50 -11.21 -1.93
CA VAL A 52 1.27 -11.66 -0.78
C VAL A 52 0.88 -10.78 0.41
N MET A 53 0.47 -11.43 1.50
CA MET A 53 0.12 -10.79 2.77
C MET A 53 1.18 -11.14 3.80
N VAL A 54 1.81 -10.13 4.39
CA VAL A 54 2.86 -10.29 5.41
C VAL A 54 2.34 -9.80 6.74
N GLU A 55 2.37 -10.70 7.75
CA GLU A 55 1.92 -10.41 9.09
C GLU A 55 2.82 -11.14 10.12
N TYR A 56 3.14 -10.46 11.21
CA TYR A 56 3.94 -11.06 12.28
C TYR A 56 3.12 -11.94 13.22
N ASP A 57 1.89 -11.52 13.54
CA ASP A 57 1.03 -12.19 14.51
C ASP A 57 0.41 -13.47 13.91
N GLN A 58 0.94 -14.62 14.33
CA GLN A 58 0.48 -15.94 13.91
C GLN A 58 -1.00 -16.22 14.21
N SER A 59 -1.63 -15.48 15.10
CA SER A 59 -3.04 -15.67 15.45
C SER A 59 -4.00 -15.39 14.30
N TYR A 60 -3.57 -14.57 13.31
CA TYR A 60 -4.37 -14.25 12.13
C TYR A 60 -4.39 -15.34 11.05
N LEU A 61 -3.44 -16.30 11.07
CA LEU A 61 -3.27 -17.28 9.98
C LEU A 61 -4.55 -18.03 9.63
N GLN A 62 -5.28 -18.54 10.61
CA GLN A 62 -6.53 -19.29 10.35
C GLN A 62 -7.61 -18.40 9.72
N SER A 63 -7.67 -17.15 10.12
CA SER A 63 -8.58 -16.16 9.54
C SER A 63 -8.19 -15.83 8.10
N TYR A 64 -6.91 -15.69 7.80
CA TYR A 64 -6.43 -15.47 6.43
C TYR A 64 -6.78 -16.66 5.52
N ILE A 65 -6.49 -17.89 5.93
CA ILE A 65 -6.84 -19.10 5.16
C ILE A 65 -8.34 -19.12 4.84
N ALA A 66 -9.19 -18.76 5.81
CA ALA A 66 -10.64 -18.79 5.65
C ALA A 66 -11.21 -17.61 4.84
N LYS A 67 -10.61 -16.42 4.92
CA LYS A 67 -11.21 -15.17 4.41
C LYS A 67 -10.46 -14.57 3.22
N ARG A 68 -9.19 -14.95 3.01
CA ARG A 68 -8.30 -14.45 1.97
C ARG A 68 -7.66 -15.60 1.17
N PRO A 69 -8.49 -16.52 0.61
CA PRO A 69 -8.01 -17.78 0.03
C PRO A 69 -7.21 -17.59 -1.27
N ASN A 70 -7.31 -16.44 -1.92
CA ASN A 70 -6.58 -16.15 -3.17
C ASN A 70 -5.20 -15.54 -2.92
N SER A 71 -4.85 -15.27 -1.66
CA SER A 71 -3.59 -14.63 -1.30
C SER A 71 -2.61 -15.62 -0.65
N HIS A 72 -1.33 -15.40 -0.83
CA HIS A 72 -0.25 -16.11 -0.18
C HIS A 72 0.07 -15.44 1.16
N HIS A 73 0.04 -16.22 2.25
CA HIS A 73 0.19 -15.70 3.61
C HIS A 73 1.59 -15.97 4.15
N VAL A 74 2.32 -14.93 4.52
CA VAL A 74 3.68 -14.98 5.08
C VAL A 74 3.61 -14.52 6.53
N MET A 75 3.66 -15.48 7.46
CA MET A 75 3.59 -15.20 8.89
C MET A 75 5.00 -15.01 9.44
N GLN A 76 5.59 -13.83 9.22
CA GLN A 76 6.99 -13.54 9.56
C GLN A 76 7.20 -12.05 9.82
N ASP A 77 8.26 -11.70 10.54
CA ASP A 77 8.76 -10.34 10.66
C ASP A 77 9.10 -9.78 9.27
N ALA A 78 8.42 -8.71 8.89
CA ALA A 78 8.55 -8.09 7.57
C ALA A 78 9.99 -7.65 7.25
N THR A 79 10.76 -7.27 8.25
CA THR A 79 12.17 -6.88 8.08
C THR A 79 13.09 -8.07 7.75
N GLN A 80 12.61 -9.32 7.90
CA GLN A 80 13.38 -10.55 7.69
C GLN A 80 12.88 -11.39 6.49
N VAL A 81 11.75 -11.02 5.87
CA VAL A 81 11.16 -11.76 4.73
C VAL A 81 12.11 -11.79 3.53
N ASP A 82 12.26 -12.93 2.90
CA ASP A 82 12.80 -13.05 1.54
C ASP A 82 11.68 -12.82 0.52
N TYR A 83 11.41 -11.55 0.23
CA TYR A 83 10.33 -11.16 -0.66
C TYR A 83 10.44 -11.78 -2.06
N ILE A 84 11.66 -11.95 -2.58
CA ILE A 84 11.87 -12.56 -3.90
C ILE A 84 11.41 -14.01 -3.89
N ALA A 85 11.80 -14.78 -2.88
CA ALA A 85 11.36 -16.17 -2.73
C ALA A 85 9.83 -16.27 -2.55
N GLU A 86 9.23 -15.38 -1.75
CA GLU A 86 7.78 -15.38 -1.55
C GLU A 86 7.00 -14.97 -2.83
N PHE A 87 7.52 -14.02 -3.61
CA PHE A 87 6.95 -13.68 -4.92
C PHE A 87 7.01 -14.84 -5.91
N GLN A 88 8.12 -15.60 -5.92
CA GLN A 88 8.24 -16.80 -6.76
C GLN A 88 7.22 -17.87 -6.36
N LYS A 89 7.06 -18.15 -5.05
CA LYS A 89 6.05 -19.11 -4.54
C LYS A 89 4.63 -18.70 -4.92
N ALA A 90 4.33 -17.39 -4.84
CA ALA A 90 3.02 -16.83 -5.17
C ALA A 90 2.82 -16.59 -6.68
N ASN A 91 3.81 -16.91 -7.53
CA ASN A 91 3.79 -16.61 -8.97
C ASN A 91 3.46 -15.14 -9.26
N MET A 92 4.09 -14.21 -8.54
CA MET A 92 3.88 -12.78 -8.73
C MET A 92 4.55 -12.27 -10.00
N PRO A 93 3.89 -11.38 -10.76
CA PRO A 93 4.54 -10.73 -11.91
C PRO A 93 5.57 -9.72 -11.44
N THR A 94 6.51 -9.32 -12.30
CA THR A 94 7.49 -8.27 -12.00
C THR A 94 6.87 -6.87 -11.92
N SER A 95 5.71 -6.67 -12.55
CA SER A 95 4.88 -5.46 -12.40
C SER A 95 3.69 -5.77 -11.50
N ILE A 96 3.76 -5.33 -10.25
CA ILE A 96 2.73 -5.54 -9.22
C ILE A 96 1.87 -4.28 -9.13
N ASP A 97 0.57 -4.43 -8.94
CA ASP A 97 -0.36 -3.30 -8.99
C ASP A 97 -0.35 -2.45 -7.71
N TYR A 98 -0.16 -3.06 -6.55
CA TYR A 98 -0.23 -2.34 -5.28
C TYR A 98 0.80 -2.84 -4.27
N LEU A 99 1.45 -1.90 -3.59
CA LEU A 99 2.26 -2.09 -2.40
C LEU A 99 1.67 -1.29 -1.25
N GLN A 100 1.40 -1.95 -0.12
CA GLN A 100 1.14 -1.31 1.16
C GLN A 100 2.28 -1.63 2.12
N ILE A 101 2.75 -0.60 2.85
CA ILE A 101 3.64 -0.77 4.01
C ILE A 101 3.05 0.03 5.16
N ASP A 102 2.56 -0.70 6.17
CA ASP A 102 1.88 -0.18 7.35
C ASP A 102 2.27 -1.04 8.55
N LEU A 103 3.36 -0.67 9.21
CA LEU A 103 3.93 -1.37 10.34
C LEU A 103 4.16 -0.38 11.49
N ASP A 104 4.74 -0.87 12.58
CA ASP A 104 5.06 -0.05 13.73
C ASP A 104 6.24 0.90 13.42
N VAL A 105 5.96 2.19 13.42
CA VAL A 105 6.95 3.24 13.16
C VAL A 105 7.85 3.46 14.38
N ASP A 106 7.35 3.19 15.60
CA ASP A 106 8.09 3.39 16.86
C ASP A 106 9.35 2.54 16.94
N ASN A 107 9.31 1.32 16.40
CA ASN A 107 10.43 0.39 16.35
C ASN A 107 11.18 0.39 15.01
N ARG A 108 10.84 1.32 14.09
CA ARG A 108 11.38 1.48 12.73
C ARG A 108 11.03 0.38 11.73
N SER A 109 10.19 -0.59 12.08
CA SER A 109 9.86 -1.72 11.18
C SER A 109 9.38 -1.26 9.81
N THR A 110 8.58 -0.19 9.74
CA THR A 110 8.09 0.40 8.48
C THR A 110 9.26 0.85 7.59
N LEU A 111 10.18 1.65 8.15
CA LEU A 111 11.31 2.18 7.38
C LEU A 111 12.33 1.09 7.01
N ASP A 112 12.67 0.22 7.95
CA ASP A 112 13.65 -0.84 7.72
C ASP A 112 13.15 -1.85 6.67
N THR A 113 11.84 -2.11 6.65
CA THR A 113 11.21 -2.91 5.59
C THR A 113 11.30 -2.21 4.22
N LEU A 114 11.03 -0.91 4.14
CA LEU A 114 11.19 -0.19 2.88
C LEU A 114 12.64 -0.17 2.38
N ILE A 115 13.61 0.03 3.29
CA ILE A 115 15.05 -0.02 2.95
C ILE A 115 15.41 -1.43 2.41
N ARG A 116 14.89 -2.50 3.04
CA ARG A 116 15.09 -3.86 2.55
C ARG A 116 14.51 -4.06 1.15
N LEU A 117 13.30 -3.57 0.89
CA LEU A 117 12.69 -3.63 -0.44
C LEU A 117 13.51 -2.82 -1.47
N ASP A 118 14.02 -1.64 -1.11
CA ASP A 118 14.89 -0.86 -2.00
C ASP A 118 16.16 -1.62 -2.38
N GLN A 119 16.75 -2.37 -1.44
CA GLN A 119 17.99 -3.11 -1.64
C GLN A 119 17.82 -4.44 -2.38
N THR A 120 16.66 -5.09 -2.26
CA THR A 120 16.50 -6.48 -2.70
C THR A 120 15.41 -6.70 -3.74
N VAL A 121 14.41 -5.81 -3.84
CA VAL A 121 13.19 -6.01 -4.64
C VAL A 121 13.06 -5.03 -5.78
N PHE A 122 13.27 -3.73 -5.54
CA PHE A 122 12.90 -2.67 -6.49
C PHE A 122 13.74 -2.65 -7.78
N ASP A 123 14.86 -3.38 -7.85
CA ASP A 123 15.62 -3.55 -9.10
C ASP A 123 14.95 -4.56 -10.06
N THR A 124 14.11 -5.45 -9.54
CA THR A 124 13.44 -6.51 -10.32
C THR A 124 11.93 -6.30 -10.41
N TYR A 125 11.31 -5.81 -9.34
CA TYR A 125 9.87 -5.62 -9.24
C TYR A 125 9.52 -4.14 -9.13
N THR A 126 8.45 -3.74 -9.83
CA THR A 126 7.93 -2.37 -9.78
C THR A 126 6.46 -2.41 -9.39
N PHE A 127 6.03 -1.50 -8.53
CA PHE A 127 4.64 -1.39 -8.06
C PHE A 127 3.94 -0.20 -8.73
N ALA A 128 2.73 -0.41 -9.25
CA ALA A 128 2.00 0.65 -9.93
C ALA A 128 1.52 1.74 -8.96
N THR A 129 1.08 1.33 -7.78
CA THR A 129 0.59 2.22 -6.70
C THR A 129 1.21 1.82 -5.37
N VAL A 130 1.43 2.78 -4.48
CA VAL A 130 1.99 2.54 -3.14
C VAL A 130 1.24 3.40 -2.12
N THR A 131 0.96 2.83 -0.93
CA THR A 131 0.63 3.56 0.29
C THR A 131 1.68 3.24 1.35
N PHE A 132 2.24 4.28 1.98
CA PHE A 132 3.34 4.16 2.92
C PHE A 132 3.07 4.96 4.18
N GLU A 133 2.93 4.27 5.31
CA GLU A 133 2.70 4.88 6.61
C GLU A 133 4.01 5.39 7.24
N HIS A 134 3.98 6.65 7.71
CA HIS A 134 5.13 7.29 8.36
C HIS A 134 4.80 7.89 9.74
N ASP A 135 3.55 8.02 10.07
CA ASP A 135 3.01 8.37 11.40
C ASP A 135 3.61 9.64 12.05
N VAL A 136 4.05 10.62 11.25
CA VAL A 136 4.72 11.83 11.81
C VAL A 136 3.89 12.61 12.81
N TYR A 137 2.56 12.38 12.88
CA TYR A 137 1.68 13.03 13.85
C TYR A 137 1.83 12.45 15.27
N ARG A 138 2.33 11.19 15.40
CA ARG A 138 2.45 10.49 16.69
C ARG A 138 3.75 10.82 17.43
N GLY A 139 4.78 11.27 16.71
CA GLY A 139 6.08 11.50 17.31
C GLY A 139 7.12 12.08 16.35
N ASN A 140 8.39 11.95 16.70
CA ASN A 140 9.50 12.46 15.89
C ASN A 140 9.92 11.44 14.82
N TYR A 141 9.03 11.14 13.87
CA TYR A 141 9.27 10.21 12.75
C TYR A 141 9.57 10.93 11.44
N PHE A 142 10.11 12.16 11.52
CA PHE A 142 10.48 12.95 10.34
C PHE A 142 11.51 12.24 9.46
N ASP A 143 12.39 11.44 10.04
CA ASP A 143 13.38 10.67 9.27
C ASP A 143 12.69 9.54 8.48
N THR A 144 11.70 8.85 9.04
CA THR A 144 10.91 7.82 8.33
C THR A 144 10.26 8.44 7.09
N ARG A 145 9.55 9.56 7.26
CA ARG A 145 8.92 10.29 6.14
C ARG A 145 9.95 10.79 5.12
N LYS A 146 11.05 11.40 5.59
CA LYS A 146 12.08 11.95 4.70
C LYS A 146 12.75 10.87 3.86
N ILE A 147 13.24 9.81 4.51
CA ILE A 147 13.98 8.74 3.84
C ILE A 147 13.05 7.97 2.88
N SER A 148 11.80 7.70 3.25
CA SER A 148 10.84 7.05 2.35
C SER A 148 10.59 7.87 1.09
N ARG A 149 10.41 9.19 1.22
CA ARG A 149 10.25 10.11 0.07
C ARG A 149 11.49 10.11 -0.84
N GLU A 150 12.70 10.09 -0.25
CA GLU A 150 13.97 10.00 -1.02
C GLU A 150 14.07 8.67 -1.78
N ILE A 151 13.71 7.54 -1.15
CA ILE A 151 13.70 6.22 -1.80
C ILE A 151 12.69 6.18 -2.95
N PHE A 152 11.44 6.56 -2.71
CA PHE A 152 10.41 6.54 -3.76
C PHE A 152 10.74 7.49 -4.91
N ALA A 153 11.26 8.69 -4.64
CA ALA A 153 11.71 9.62 -5.68
C ALA A 153 12.88 9.05 -6.52
N LYS A 154 13.88 8.46 -5.88
CA LYS A 154 15.01 7.77 -6.53
C LYS A 154 14.55 6.63 -7.42
N ARG A 155 13.48 5.92 -7.02
CA ARG A 155 12.87 4.82 -7.78
C ARG A 155 11.88 5.29 -8.85
N GLY A 156 11.69 6.58 -9.03
CA GLY A 156 10.86 7.18 -10.09
C GLY A 156 9.38 7.27 -9.76
N TYR A 157 8.98 7.05 -8.51
CA TYR A 157 7.60 7.23 -8.06
C TYR A 157 7.21 8.71 -7.99
N VAL A 158 5.95 8.99 -8.29
CA VAL A 158 5.33 10.30 -8.15
C VAL A 158 4.37 10.28 -6.96
N CYS A 159 4.56 11.19 -6.00
CA CYS A 159 3.63 11.36 -4.90
C CYS A 159 2.33 11.99 -5.42
N VAL A 160 1.20 11.35 -5.15
CA VAL A 160 -0.15 11.80 -5.55
C VAL A 160 -0.83 12.55 -4.42
N PHE A 161 -0.73 12.01 -3.20
CA PHE A 161 -1.20 12.63 -1.97
C PHE A 161 -0.12 12.49 -0.90
N GLN A 162 0.51 13.62 -0.55
CA GLN A 162 1.46 13.64 0.56
C GLN A 162 0.76 14.02 1.87
N ASP A 163 1.30 13.56 2.98
CA ASP A 163 0.81 13.90 4.31
C ASP A 163 -0.71 13.71 4.43
N VAL A 164 -1.20 12.52 4.04
CA VAL A 164 -2.60 12.12 4.17
C VAL A 164 -2.99 12.15 5.64
N ASP A 165 -4.12 12.79 5.95
CA ASP A 165 -4.57 13.06 7.29
C ASP A 165 -5.98 12.54 7.52
N GLY A 166 -6.10 11.56 8.42
CA GLY A 166 -7.36 10.95 8.84
C GLY A 166 -8.14 11.74 9.91
N GLY A 167 -7.66 12.94 10.29
CA GLY A 167 -8.23 13.76 11.36
C GLY A 167 -7.39 13.80 12.64
N GLY A 168 -6.37 12.98 12.77
CA GLY A 168 -5.42 12.96 13.89
C GLY A 168 -4.09 13.65 13.57
N GLY A 169 -3.79 13.85 12.29
CA GLY A 169 -2.55 14.40 11.77
C GLY A 169 -2.03 13.59 10.58
N PRO A 170 -0.95 14.06 9.93
CA PRO A 170 -0.37 13.39 8.76
C PRO A 170 0.23 12.03 9.15
N PHE A 171 -0.19 10.97 8.48
CA PHE A 171 0.26 9.62 8.81
C PHE A 171 0.81 8.82 7.62
N GLU A 172 0.45 9.18 6.37
CA GLU A 172 0.71 8.35 5.20
C GLU A 172 0.99 9.20 3.95
N ASP A 173 1.80 8.67 3.02
CA ASP A 173 1.99 9.21 1.67
C ASP A 173 1.55 8.19 0.62
N TRP A 174 0.90 8.64 -0.47
CA TRP A 174 0.41 7.79 -1.56
C TRP A 174 1.10 8.11 -2.88
N TYR A 175 1.59 7.07 -3.55
CA TYR A 175 2.42 7.19 -4.74
C TYR A 175 1.90 6.37 -5.91
N VAL A 176 2.35 6.74 -7.12
CA VAL A 176 2.18 5.96 -8.34
C VAL A 176 3.50 5.86 -9.10
N HIS A 177 3.67 4.79 -9.88
CA HIS A 177 4.83 4.66 -10.78
C HIS A 177 4.43 4.97 -12.22
N PRO A 178 5.00 6.01 -12.88
CA PRO A 178 4.57 6.48 -14.20
C PRO A 178 4.66 5.45 -15.31
N SER A 179 5.54 4.45 -15.20
CA SER A 179 5.68 3.41 -16.23
C SER A 179 4.55 2.37 -16.22
N LEU A 180 3.74 2.31 -15.15
CA LEU A 180 2.72 1.28 -14.95
C LEU A 180 1.29 1.85 -14.89
N ILE A 181 1.12 3.18 -14.95
CA ILE A 181 -0.16 3.83 -14.76
C ILE A 181 -0.38 4.96 -15.77
N ASP A 182 -1.62 5.24 -16.10
CA ASP A 182 -1.99 6.40 -16.93
C ASP A 182 -1.85 7.71 -16.14
N MET A 183 -0.75 8.40 -16.33
CA MET A 183 -0.48 9.68 -15.65
C MET A 183 -1.45 10.78 -16.05
N THR A 184 -2.03 10.74 -17.26
CA THR A 184 -3.07 11.70 -17.65
C THR A 184 -4.30 11.56 -16.76
N HIS A 185 -4.68 10.31 -16.45
CA HIS A 185 -5.75 10.04 -15.50
C HIS A 185 -5.37 10.47 -14.07
N VAL A 186 -4.16 10.14 -13.61
CA VAL A 186 -3.68 10.52 -12.27
C VAL A 186 -3.71 12.03 -12.06
N GLN A 187 -3.31 12.82 -13.06
CA GLN A 187 -3.31 14.29 -12.99
C GLN A 187 -4.70 14.88 -12.73
N THR A 188 -5.79 14.18 -13.07
CA THR A 188 -7.15 14.67 -12.81
C THR A 188 -7.52 14.69 -11.32
N PHE A 189 -6.84 13.90 -10.49
CA PHE A 189 -7.08 13.84 -9.04
C PHE A 189 -5.85 14.08 -8.16
N LYS A 190 -4.63 14.12 -8.72
CA LYS A 190 -3.41 14.45 -7.96
C LYS A 190 -3.58 15.77 -7.19
N SER A 191 -2.99 15.84 -6.02
CA SER A 191 -2.96 17.04 -5.19
C SER A 191 -1.54 17.62 -5.12
N ASP A 192 -1.45 18.93 -5.18
CA ASP A 192 -0.21 19.67 -4.92
C ASP A 192 -0.19 20.29 -3.50
N SER A 193 -1.19 19.97 -2.67
CA SER A 193 -1.24 20.41 -1.28
C SER A 193 -0.19 19.71 -0.44
N GLU A 194 0.42 20.45 0.50
CA GLU A 194 1.40 19.89 1.45
C GLU A 194 0.76 18.92 2.46
N ARG A 195 -0.54 19.03 2.70
CA ARG A 195 -1.34 18.17 3.58
C ARG A 195 -2.68 17.87 2.91
N ASN A 196 -3.09 16.61 2.93
CA ASN A 196 -4.27 16.14 2.23
C ASN A 196 -5.25 15.47 3.21
N TYR A 197 -6.38 16.12 3.48
CA TYR A 197 -7.41 15.57 4.35
C TYR A 197 -8.19 14.46 3.65
N ILE A 198 -8.43 13.36 4.35
CA ILE A 198 -9.08 12.18 3.79
C ILE A 198 -10.50 12.45 3.30
N GLY A 199 -11.21 13.40 3.92
CA GLY A 199 -12.53 13.84 3.48
C GLY A 199 -12.50 14.40 2.05
N ASP A 200 -11.52 15.25 1.76
CA ASP A 200 -11.34 15.89 0.45
C ASP A 200 -10.87 14.85 -0.59
N ILE A 201 -9.93 13.97 -0.20
CA ILE A 201 -9.48 12.87 -1.05
C ILE A 201 -10.68 11.99 -1.44
N LYS A 202 -11.47 11.52 -0.46
CA LYS A 202 -12.63 10.65 -0.70
C LYS A 202 -13.68 11.34 -1.56
N ALA A 203 -13.99 12.62 -1.32
CA ALA A 203 -14.92 13.39 -2.13
C ALA A 203 -14.45 13.45 -3.59
N LYS A 204 -13.16 13.74 -3.82
CA LYS A 204 -12.56 13.82 -5.14
C LYS A 204 -12.55 12.46 -5.86
N LEU A 205 -12.06 11.41 -5.20
CA LEU A 205 -11.94 10.08 -5.80
C LEU A 205 -13.30 9.42 -6.07
N SER A 206 -14.31 9.68 -5.24
CA SER A 206 -15.66 9.13 -5.45
C SER A 206 -16.32 9.59 -6.75
N THR A 207 -15.85 10.67 -7.37
CA THR A 207 -16.36 11.13 -8.66
C THR A 207 -16.01 10.19 -9.83
N TYR A 208 -15.07 9.25 -9.62
CA TYR A 208 -14.62 8.26 -10.61
C TYR A 208 -15.26 6.87 -10.46
N LEU A 209 -16.12 6.69 -9.45
CA LEU A 209 -16.82 5.41 -9.20
C LEU A 209 -18.09 5.29 -10.02
#